data_056a89f938f88ee5a548f41d7bf5f8ad
#
_entry.id   056a89f938f88ee5a548f41d7bf5f8ad
#
_cell.length_a   1.000
_cell.length_b   1.000
_cell.length_c   1.000
_cell.angle_alpha   90.00
_cell.angle_beta   90.00
_cell.angle_gamma   90.00
#
_symmetry.space_group_name_H-M   'P 1'
#
loop_
_entity.id
_entity.type
_entity.pdbx_description
1 polymer ?
#
loop_
_entity_poly.entity_id
_entity_poly.type
_entity_poly.pdbx_seq_one_letter_code
_entity_poly.pdbx_strand_id
1 'polypeptide(L)'
;MCTSIRFTDNSGHMYLGRNLDWSFDYGQQVRVMPRGFHIPYSFIDDATAAHAVIGMCIDYKNYPMFFDCGNDAGLAVAGLNFPGYAEYAEGPVDGKNNIAAYEFPLWVAATFSTVDEVCLLYTSPSPRDLSTSR
;
A
#
# COMPACT_ATOMS: atom_id res chain seq x y z
N MET A 1 8.17 -3.33 16.78
CA MET A 1 8.34 -2.13 15.91
C MET A 1 8.77 -2.60 14.53
N CYS A 2 8.08 -2.18 13.47
CA CYS A 2 8.43 -2.60 12.10
C CYS A 2 9.63 -1.82 11.58
N THR A 3 10.44 -2.46 10.74
CA THR A 3 11.61 -1.85 10.10
C THR A 3 11.59 -2.14 8.61
N SER A 4 11.96 -1.17 7.81
CA SER A 4 12.14 -1.34 6.36
C SER A 4 13.50 -0.82 5.94
N ILE A 5 14.12 -1.50 4.98
CA ILE A 5 15.41 -1.12 4.40
C ILE A 5 15.32 -1.16 2.88
N ARG A 6 15.89 -0.16 2.24
CA ARG A 6 16.12 -0.13 0.80
C ARG A 6 17.63 -0.04 0.54
N PHE A 7 18.13 -0.86 -0.35
CA PHE A 7 19.51 -0.76 -0.84
C PHE A 7 19.61 -1.12 -2.31
N THR A 8 20.71 -0.70 -2.92
CA THR A 8 21.02 -1.01 -4.31
C THR A 8 22.36 -1.72 -4.35
N ASP A 9 22.45 -2.82 -5.08
CA ASP A 9 23.71 -3.55 -5.26
C ASP A 9 24.66 -2.86 -6.25
N ASN A 10 25.86 -3.42 -6.38
CA ASN A 10 26.87 -2.88 -7.31
C ASN A 10 26.49 -3.00 -8.80
N SER A 11 25.47 -3.80 -9.12
CA SER A 11 24.94 -3.98 -10.48
C SER A 11 23.75 -3.05 -10.75
N GLY A 12 23.32 -2.25 -9.76
CA GLY A 12 22.21 -1.32 -9.88
C GLY A 12 20.84 -1.93 -9.56
N HIS A 13 20.77 -3.19 -9.10
CA HIS A 13 19.51 -3.77 -8.68
C HIS A 13 19.08 -3.23 -7.32
N MET A 14 17.82 -2.85 -7.25
CA MET A 14 17.22 -2.34 -6.02
C MET A 14 16.53 -3.46 -5.25
N TYR A 15 16.73 -3.46 -3.95
CA TYR A 15 16.12 -4.40 -3.01
C TYR A 15 15.36 -3.64 -1.94
N LEU A 16 14.16 -4.11 -1.61
CA LEU A 16 13.38 -3.68 -0.45
C LEU A 16 13.27 -4.86 0.51
N GLY A 17 13.69 -4.67 1.75
CA GLY A 17 13.49 -5.61 2.84
C GLY A 17 12.58 -5.01 3.91
N ARG A 18 11.73 -5.84 4.51
CA ARG A 18 10.85 -5.40 5.57
C ARG A 18 10.76 -6.47 6.67
N ASN A 19 10.84 -6.05 7.92
CA ASN A 19 10.58 -6.86 9.10
C ASN A 19 9.21 -6.52 9.70
N LEU A 20 8.29 -7.50 9.69
CA LEU A 20 7.00 -7.42 10.37
C LEU A 20 7.19 -7.85 11.83
N ASP A 21 7.38 -6.87 12.70
CA ASP A 21 7.58 -7.12 14.14
C ASP A 21 6.21 -7.01 14.84
N TRP A 22 5.60 -8.16 15.05
CA TRP A 22 4.29 -8.29 15.69
C TRP A 22 4.23 -9.52 16.59
N SER A 23 3.38 -9.47 17.61
CA SER A 23 3.29 -10.51 18.64
C SER A 23 2.37 -11.68 18.27
N PHE A 24 1.67 -11.60 17.14
CA PHE A 24 0.70 -12.59 16.72
C PHE A 24 1.02 -13.08 15.30
N ASP A 25 0.72 -14.36 15.07
CA ASP A 25 0.64 -14.92 13.72
C ASP A 25 -0.75 -14.67 13.16
N TYR A 26 -0.83 -13.95 12.05
CA TYR A 26 -2.08 -13.69 11.34
C TYR A 26 -2.40 -14.73 10.27
N GLY A 27 -1.58 -15.75 10.12
CA GLY A 27 -1.66 -16.69 9.01
C GLY A 27 -1.30 -16.02 7.67
N GLN A 28 -0.41 -15.03 7.71
CA GLN A 28 0.03 -14.29 6.53
C GLN A 28 0.73 -15.20 5.53
N GLN A 29 0.49 -14.94 4.27
CA GLN A 29 1.03 -15.72 3.15
C GLN A 29 1.54 -14.78 2.06
N VAL A 30 2.53 -15.23 1.30
CA VAL A 30 2.89 -14.56 0.06
C VAL A 30 1.80 -14.82 -0.97
N ARG A 31 1.26 -13.75 -1.54
CA ARG A 31 0.24 -13.83 -2.59
C ARG A 31 0.62 -13.03 -3.80
N VAL A 32 0.15 -13.51 -4.95
CA VAL A 32 0.23 -12.82 -6.23
C VAL A 32 -1.17 -12.42 -6.64
N MET A 33 -1.34 -11.14 -6.94
CA MET A 33 -2.55 -10.60 -7.53
C MET A 33 -2.26 -10.25 -9.00
N PRO A 34 -2.99 -10.78 -9.98
CA PRO A 34 -2.73 -10.52 -11.39
C PRO A 34 -3.19 -9.11 -11.80
N ARG A 35 -2.65 -8.60 -12.91
CA ARG A 35 -3.24 -7.46 -13.63
C ARG A 35 -4.70 -7.75 -13.95
N GLY A 36 -5.53 -6.72 -13.96
CA GLY A 36 -6.96 -6.87 -14.23
C GLY A 36 -7.79 -7.40 -13.07
N PHE A 37 -7.18 -7.64 -11.90
CA PHE A 37 -7.92 -8.02 -10.71
C PHE A 37 -8.85 -6.89 -10.27
N HIS A 38 -10.10 -7.22 -9.96
CA HIS A 38 -11.08 -6.27 -9.44
C HIS A 38 -10.85 -6.05 -7.94
N ILE A 39 -10.61 -4.81 -7.56
CA ILE A 39 -10.31 -4.42 -6.17
C ILE A 39 -11.49 -3.61 -5.63
N PRO A 40 -12.25 -4.13 -4.67
CA PRO A 40 -13.28 -3.37 -3.98
C PRO A 40 -12.61 -2.47 -2.91
N TYR A 41 -12.88 -1.17 -2.95
CA TYR A 41 -12.41 -0.21 -1.96
C TYR A 41 -13.56 0.25 -1.04
N SER A 42 -13.22 0.64 0.19
CA SER A 42 -14.23 1.02 1.19
C SER A 42 -14.85 2.40 0.93
N PHE A 43 -14.09 3.35 0.38
CA PHE A 43 -14.48 4.76 0.33
C PHE A 43 -14.27 5.43 -1.04
N ILE A 44 -13.78 4.72 -2.01
CA ILE A 44 -13.69 5.15 -3.41
C ILE A 44 -14.32 4.08 -4.29
N ASP A 45 -14.54 4.41 -5.56
CA ASP A 45 -15.03 3.44 -6.54
C ASP A 45 -14.07 2.25 -6.68
N ASP A 46 -14.64 1.08 -6.89
CA ASP A 46 -13.89 -0.13 -7.19
C ASP A 46 -12.98 0.10 -8.40
N ALA A 47 -11.81 -0.48 -8.36
CA ALA A 47 -10.84 -0.32 -9.44
C ALA A 47 -10.36 -1.67 -9.98
N THR A 48 -9.76 -1.61 -11.15
CA THR A 48 -9.08 -2.74 -11.77
C THR A 48 -7.56 -2.54 -11.67
N ALA A 49 -6.86 -3.53 -11.16
CA ALA A 49 -5.40 -3.47 -10.99
C ALA A 49 -4.68 -3.22 -12.33
N ALA A 50 -3.97 -2.11 -12.44
CA ALA A 50 -3.13 -1.79 -13.59
C ALA A 50 -1.85 -2.64 -13.60
N HIS A 51 -1.38 -3.04 -12.42
CA HIS A 51 -0.16 -3.81 -12.23
C HIS A 51 -0.44 -5.14 -11.53
N ALA A 52 0.37 -6.18 -11.85
CA ALA A 52 0.44 -7.37 -11.02
C ALA A 52 1.20 -7.05 -9.72
N VAL A 53 0.72 -7.58 -8.60
CA VAL A 53 1.25 -7.30 -7.27
C VAL A 53 1.63 -8.59 -6.57
N ILE A 54 2.78 -8.61 -5.91
CA ILE A 54 3.22 -9.70 -5.05
C ILE A 54 3.60 -9.15 -3.68
N GLY A 55 3.25 -9.84 -2.61
CA GLY A 55 3.63 -9.42 -1.26
C GLY A 55 3.05 -10.29 -0.16
N MET A 56 3.33 -9.89 1.08
CA MET A 56 2.80 -10.53 2.27
C MET A 56 1.37 -10.07 2.53
N CYS A 57 0.43 -10.99 2.58
CA CYS A 57 -0.99 -10.72 2.55
C CYS A 57 -1.77 -11.61 3.52
N ILE A 58 -2.89 -11.10 4.01
CA ILE A 58 -3.96 -11.89 4.63
C ILE A 58 -5.29 -11.57 3.94
N ASP A 59 -6.26 -12.47 4.07
CA ASP A 59 -7.65 -12.17 3.69
C ASP A 59 -8.35 -11.48 4.85
N TYR A 60 -8.72 -10.24 4.65
CA TYR A 60 -9.51 -9.46 5.61
C TYR A 60 -10.86 -9.11 4.98
N LYS A 61 -11.94 -9.70 5.45
CA LYS A 61 -13.31 -9.46 4.95
C LYS A 61 -13.43 -9.58 3.41
N ASN A 62 -12.83 -10.62 2.83
CA ASN A 62 -12.73 -10.83 1.38
C ASN A 62 -11.89 -9.78 0.62
N TYR A 63 -11.10 -8.99 1.32
CA TYR A 63 -10.15 -8.04 0.75
C TYR A 63 -8.72 -8.58 0.93
N PRO A 64 -7.88 -8.59 -0.11
CA PRO A 64 -6.47 -9.00 0.01
C PRO A 64 -5.66 -7.88 0.68
N MET A 65 -5.56 -7.93 2.01
CA MET A 65 -4.85 -6.92 2.78
C MET A 65 -3.35 -7.21 2.77
N PHE A 66 -2.60 -6.43 2.01
CA PHE A 66 -1.15 -6.50 1.94
C PHE A 66 -0.49 -5.68 3.04
N PHE A 67 0.44 -6.28 3.77
CA PHE A 67 1.31 -5.58 4.74
C PHE A 67 2.47 -4.88 4.05
N ASP A 68 3.01 -5.53 3.02
CA ASP A 68 4.03 -5.04 2.11
C ASP A 68 3.83 -5.71 0.77
N CYS A 69 4.16 -5.01 -0.30
CA CYS A 69 4.04 -5.56 -1.65
C CYS A 69 4.91 -4.79 -2.64
N GLY A 70 5.15 -5.42 -3.77
CA GLY A 70 5.76 -4.80 -4.93
C GLY A 70 4.98 -5.13 -6.18
N ASN A 71 5.10 -4.29 -7.20
CA ASN A 71 4.45 -4.51 -8.48
C ASN A 71 5.44 -4.83 -9.61
N ASP A 72 4.90 -5.25 -10.72
CA ASP A 72 5.66 -5.61 -11.92
C ASP A 72 6.26 -4.41 -12.70
N ALA A 73 6.00 -3.17 -12.24
CA ALA A 73 6.70 -1.97 -12.70
C ALA A 73 7.95 -1.65 -11.84
N GLY A 74 8.18 -2.40 -10.75
CA GLY A 74 9.32 -2.20 -9.83
C GLY A 74 9.04 -1.24 -8.67
N LEU A 75 7.80 -0.77 -8.50
CA LEU A 75 7.40 -0.01 -7.32
C LEU A 75 7.14 -0.96 -6.16
N ALA A 76 7.68 -0.66 -4.97
CA ALA A 76 7.43 -1.41 -3.75
C ALA A 76 6.99 -0.49 -2.61
N VAL A 77 6.12 -1.01 -1.75
CA VAL A 77 5.55 -0.31 -0.62
C VAL A 77 5.50 -1.21 0.60
N ALA A 78 5.78 -0.65 1.78
CA ALA A 78 5.68 -1.36 3.06
C ALA A 78 4.89 -0.53 4.06
N GLY A 79 3.88 -1.13 4.67
CA GLY A 79 3.15 -0.56 5.78
C GLY A 79 3.95 -0.70 7.08
N LEU A 80 4.33 0.42 7.68
CA LEU A 80 5.01 0.46 8.98
C LEU A 80 4.04 1.03 10.02
N ASN A 81 3.76 0.25 11.05
CA ASN A 81 2.88 0.70 12.12
C ASN A 81 3.63 1.64 13.08
N PHE A 82 3.04 2.82 13.30
CA PHE A 82 3.57 3.85 14.20
C PHE A 82 2.53 4.23 15.26
N PRO A 83 2.31 3.36 16.26
CA PRO A 83 1.26 3.57 17.26
C PRO A 83 1.44 4.90 18.00
N GLY A 84 0.35 5.66 18.10
CA GLY A 84 0.33 6.93 18.84
C GLY A 84 0.84 8.16 18.09
N TYR A 85 1.32 7.99 16.85
CA TYR A 85 1.81 9.09 16.02
C TYR A 85 1.04 9.25 14.70
N ALA A 86 0.41 8.19 14.22
CA ALA A 86 -0.41 8.25 13.03
C ALA A 86 -1.78 8.86 13.36
N GLU A 87 -2.14 9.92 12.65
CA GLU A 87 -3.46 10.52 12.70
C GLU A 87 -4.27 10.07 11.47
N TYR A 88 -5.49 9.64 11.71
CA TYR A 88 -6.41 9.21 10.66
C TYR A 88 -7.68 10.03 10.75
N ALA A 89 -8.28 10.35 9.60
CA ALA A 89 -9.61 10.95 9.57
C ALA A 89 -10.64 9.98 10.17
N GLU A 90 -11.64 10.50 10.86
CA GLU A 90 -12.72 9.68 11.44
C GLU A 90 -13.67 9.11 10.38
N GLY A 91 -13.63 9.66 9.16
CA GLY A 91 -14.42 9.23 8.00
C GLY A 91 -13.97 9.88 6.71
N PRO A 92 -14.67 9.61 5.61
CA PRO A 92 -14.36 10.20 4.31
C PRO A 92 -14.42 11.73 4.35
N VAL A 93 -13.48 12.37 3.65
CA VAL A 93 -13.37 13.83 3.52
C VAL A 93 -13.70 14.22 2.09
N ASP A 94 -14.64 15.15 1.90
CA ASP A 94 -15.06 15.62 0.59
C ASP A 94 -13.89 16.20 -0.23
N GLY A 95 -13.85 15.82 -1.50
CA GLY A 95 -12.83 16.30 -2.44
C GLY A 95 -11.45 15.67 -2.27
N LYS A 96 -11.31 14.62 -1.45
CA LYS A 96 -10.06 13.87 -1.25
C LYS A 96 -10.17 12.42 -1.73
N ASN A 97 -9.03 11.79 -2.01
CA ASN A 97 -8.95 10.36 -2.24
C ASN A 97 -9.01 9.66 -0.88
N ASN A 98 -10.17 9.08 -0.56
CA ASN A 98 -10.39 8.41 0.72
C ASN A 98 -10.00 6.94 0.59
N ILE A 99 -8.82 6.59 1.08
CA ILE A 99 -8.31 5.21 1.12
C ILE A 99 -8.19 4.76 2.56
N ALA A 100 -8.76 3.61 2.89
CA ALA A 100 -8.57 3.03 4.22
C ALA A 100 -7.08 2.69 4.44
N ALA A 101 -6.59 2.84 5.67
CA ALA A 101 -5.17 2.63 5.97
C ALA A 101 -4.67 1.24 5.55
N TYR A 102 -5.50 0.20 5.71
CA TYR A 102 -5.16 -1.17 5.31
C TYR A 102 -5.24 -1.40 3.79
N GLU A 103 -5.91 -0.54 3.03
CA GLU A 103 -6.02 -0.60 1.57
C GLU A 103 -4.85 0.11 0.87
N PHE A 104 -4.19 1.02 1.57
CA PHE A 104 -3.18 1.92 1.00
C PHE A 104 -2.02 1.17 0.31
N PRO A 105 -1.40 0.12 0.87
CA PRO A 105 -0.32 -0.58 0.20
C PRO A 105 -0.72 -1.19 -1.14
N LEU A 106 -1.89 -1.84 -1.17
CA LEU A 106 -2.40 -2.43 -2.41
C LEU A 106 -2.80 -1.35 -3.41
N TRP A 107 -3.47 -0.28 -2.96
CA TRP A 107 -3.85 0.82 -3.83
C TRP A 107 -2.64 1.45 -4.53
N VAL A 108 -1.57 1.71 -3.79
CA VAL A 108 -0.32 2.23 -4.37
C VAL A 108 0.27 1.26 -5.38
N ALA A 109 0.47 0.00 -5.01
CA ALA A 109 1.12 -0.98 -5.88
C ALA A 109 0.26 -1.36 -7.10
N ALA A 110 -1.07 -1.38 -6.97
CA ALA A 110 -1.96 -1.72 -8.07
C ALA A 110 -2.16 -0.58 -9.08
N THR A 111 -1.92 0.68 -8.67
CA THR A 111 -2.27 1.87 -9.46
C THR A 111 -1.05 2.54 -10.09
N PHE A 112 0.08 2.64 -9.37
CA PHE A 112 1.22 3.47 -9.75
C PHE A 112 2.42 2.65 -10.20
N SER A 113 3.23 3.24 -11.08
CA SER A 113 4.46 2.62 -11.61
C SER A 113 5.72 3.12 -10.89
N THR A 114 5.70 4.35 -10.37
CA THR A 114 6.88 5.02 -9.83
C THR A 114 6.61 5.72 -8.50
N VAL A 115 7.68 5.94 -7.73
CA VAL A 115 7.62 6.72 -6.50
C VAL A 115 7.22 8.18 -6.78
N ASP A 116 7.66 8.74 -7.90
CA ASP A 116 7.34 10.12 -8.27
C ASP A 116 5.83 10.33 -8.50
N GLU A 117 5.16 9.37 -9.16
CA GLU A 117 3.70 9.40 -9.30
C GLU A 117 2.99 9.40 -7.95
N VAL A 118 3.45 8.57 -7.01
CA VAL A 118 2.90 8.54 -5.65
C VAL A 118 3.18 9.86 -4.92
N CYS A 119 4.41 10.41 -5.03
CA CYS A 119 4.79 11.67 -4.39
C CYS A 119 3.96 12.86 -4.89
N LEU A 120 3.57 12.90 -6.15
CA LEU A 120 2.71 13.96 -6.70
C LEU A 120 1.37 14.06 -5.98
N LEU A 121 0.87 12.98 -5.38
CA LEU A 121 -0.35 13.00 -4.56
C LEU A 121 -0.18 13.77 -3.26
N TYR A 122 1.04 13.82 -2.70
CA TYR A 122 1.36 14.49 -1.44
C TYR A 122 1.87 15.93 -1.64
N THR A 123 2.52 16.19 -2.77
CA THR A 123 3.22 17.47 -3.03
C THR A 123 2.45 18.42 -3.93
N SER A 124 1.38 17.97 -4.57
CA SER A 124 0.54 18.85 -5.37
C SER A 124 -0.12 19.93 -4.48
N PRO A 125 -0.03 21.22 -4.84
CA PRO A 125 -0.70 22.29 -4.11
C PRO A 125 -2.23 22.25 -4.23
N SER A 126 -2.78 21.28 -4.95
CA SER A 126 -4.21 21.01 -5.00
C SER A 126 -4.63 20.22 -3.74
N PRO A 127 -5.83 20.46 -3.17
CA PRO A 127 -6.29 19.89 -1.90
C PRO A 127 -6.63 18.39 -1.96
N ARG A 128 -5.80 17.59 -2.63
CA ARG A 128 -5.91 16.13 -2.69
C ARG A 128 -4.98 15.47 -1.69
N ASP A 129 -5.05 15.89 -0.42
CA ASP A 129 -4.38 15.14 0.62
C ASP A 129 -5.04 13.77 0.76
N LEU A 130 -4.22 12.73 0.84
CA LEU A 130 -4.69 11.40 1.19
C LEU A 130 -5.19 11.45 2.63
N SER A 131 -6.50 11.34 2.83
CA SER A 131 -7.03 11.04 4.15
C SER A 131 -7.13 9.52 4.26
N THR A 132 -6.42 8.93 5.21
CA THR A 132 -6.60 7.52 5.57
C THR A 132 -7.61 7.44 6.69
N SER A 133 -8.70 6.68 6.51
CA SER A 133 -9.67 6.38 7.55
C SER A 133 -9.35 5.05 8.23
N ARG A 134 -9.74 4.91 9.49
CA ARG A 134 -9.60 3.67 10.29
C ARG A 134 -10.51 2.55 9.82
#